data_6e8d6544bbfcd61c0033738703c14e74
#
_entry.id   6e8d6544bbfcd61c0033738703c14e74
#
_cell.length_a   1.000
_cell.length_b   1.000
_cell.length_c   1.000
_cell.angle_alpha   90.00
_cell.angle_beta   90.00
_cell.angle_gamma   90.00
#
_symmetry.space_group_name_H-M   'P 1'
#
loop_
_entity.id
_entity.type
_entity.pdbx_description
1 polymer ?
#
loop_
_entity_poly.entity_id
_entity_poly.type
_entity_poly.pdbx_seq_one_letter_code
_entity_poly.pdbx_strand_id
1 'polypeptide(L)'
;MTRDSGSKQQVDELLDIDPESLSRGELIDLVRDLQEALTGKVGRSPVSIPTAGNARLHPISAVPGVDFTVVFDGGSLGNPGKGYGSYEIAGPDGTVAARQVHFGNDMTNNQAEFHAIIAALEDLLERVGPRANALSIAVRGDSQLVIRGLTGEWRVKHPGLQPLHQRAVDLLRRFRNVDLAWHPRRESVRTFGH
;
A
#
# COMPACT_ATOMS: atom_id res chain seq x y z
N MET A 1 12.77 21.59 17.02
CA MET A 1 12.64 22.15 15.64
C MET A 1 12.89 21.05 14.62
N THR A 2 12.04 20.00 14.57
CA THR A 2 12.25 18.81 13.69
C THR A 2 10.96 18.35 13.01
N ARG A 3 9.94 19.20 12.87
CA ARG A 3 8.66 18.84 12.23
C ARG A 3 8.59 19.10 10.71
N ASP A 4 9.62 19.70 10.12
CA ASP A 4 9.55 20.21 8.74
C ASP A 4 10.11 19.26 7.67
N SER A 5 11.01 18.35 8.03
CA SER A 5 11.68 17.49 7.03
C SER A 5 10.77 16.39 6.47
N GLY A 6 9.84 15.87 7.24
CA GLY A 6 8.98 14.78 6.79
C GLY A 6 7.87 15.22 5.85
N SER A 7 7.24 16.35 6.16
CA SER A 7 6.25 16.95 5.25
C SER A 7 6.89 17.36 3.93
N LYS A 8 8.13 17.86 3.96
CA LYS A 8 8.88 18.20 2.76
C LYS A 8 9.19 16.96 1.92
N GLN A 9 9.65 15.89 2.54
CA GLN A 9 9.95 14.64 1.82
C GLN A 9 8.70 14.05 1.15
N GLN A 10 7.55 14.03 1.83
CA GLN A 10 6.29 13.56 1.24
C GLN A 10 5.83 14.44 0.09
N VAL A 11 5.97 15.76 0.22
CA VAL A 11 5.67 16.71 -0.85
C VAL A 11 6.58 16.46 -2.05
N ASP A 12 7.88 16.27 -1.84
CA ASP A 12 8.85 15.99 -2.91
C ASP A 12 8.51 14.66 -3.62
N GLU A 13 8.07 13.62 -2.89
CA GLU A 13 7.62 12.35 -3.47
C GLU A 13 6.36 12.52 -4.35
N LEU A 14 5.41 13.36 -3.92
CA LEU A 14 4.19 13.63 -4.67
C LEU A 14 4.43 14.55 -5.87
N LEU A 15 5.36 15.50 -5.78
CA LEU A 15 5.74 16.40 -6.88
C LEU A 15 6.53 15.69 -7.99
N ASP A 16 7.09 14.51 -7.72
CA ASP A 16 7.75 13.67 -8.74
C ASP A 16 6.74 12.94 -9.67
N ILE A 17 5.45 13.07 -9.42
CA ILE A 17 4.39 12.56 -10.28
C ILE A 17 4.19 13.56 -11.43
N ASP A 18 4.13 13.06 -12.67
CA ASP A 18 3.83 13.89 -13.83
C ASP A 18 2.32 14.26 -13.86
N PRO A 19 1.97 15.54 -13.61
CA PRO A 19 0.56 15.95 -13.55
C PRO A 19 -0.18 15.82 -14.89
N GLU A 20 0.53 15.89 -16.02
CA GLU A 20 -0.08 15.82 -17.36
C GLU A 20 -0.53 14.39 -17.70
N SER A 21 0.00 13.40 -16.98
CA SER A 21 -0.42 12.00 -17.13
C SER A 21 -1.69 11.65 -16.33
N LEU A 22 -2.20 12.59 -15.51
CA LEU A 22 -3.29 12.35 -14.56
C LEU A 22 -4.65 12.74 -15.13
N SER A 23 -5.68 11.93 -14.87
CA SER A 23 -7.07 12.33 -15.05
C SER A 23 -7.46 13.42 -14.03
N ARG A 24 -8.58 14.12 -14.30
CA ARG A 24 -9.10 15.15 -13.39
C ARG A 24 -9.35 14.62 -11.96
N GLY A 25 -9.82 13.37 -11.82
CA GLY A 25 -10.05 12.75 -10.51
C GLY A 25 -8.73 12.53 -9.76
N GLU A 26 -7.74 12.02 -10.45
CA GLU A 26 -6.41 11.76 -9.93
C GLU A 26 -5.68 13.04 -9.52
N LEU A 27 -5.85 14.12 -10.28
CA LEU A 27 -5.34 15.44 -9.91
C LEU A 27 -5.98 15.96 -8.60
N ILE A 28 -7.29 15.75 -8.41
CA ILE A 28 -7.97 16.14 -7.18
C ILE A 28 -7.41 15.36 -5.99
N ASP A 29 -7.19 14.06 -6.14
CA ASP A 29 -6.62 13.22 -5.08
C ASP A 29 -5.17 13.63 -4.78
N LEU A 30 -4.34 13.86 -5.81
CA LEU A 30 -2.98 14.35 -5.66
C LEU A 30 -2.92 15.71 -4.93
N VAL A 31 -3.81 16.65 -5.30
CA VAL A 31 -3.90 17.96 -4.65
C VAL A 31 -4.29 17.81 -3.18
N ARG A 32 -5.21 16.91 -2.87
CA ARG A 32 -5.60 16.62 -1.48
C ARG A 32 -4.42 16.05 -0.69
N ASP A 33 -3.70 15.07 -1.23
CA ASP A 33 -2.55 14.45 -0.59
C ASP A 33 -1.42 15.47 -0.34
N LEU A 34 -1.19 16.37 -1.32
CA LEU A 34 -0.27 17.50 -1.16
C LEU A 34 -0.72 18.48 -0.07
N GLN A 35 -2.03 18.80 0.00
CA GLN A 35 -2.58 19.69 1.03
C GLN A 35 -2.44 19.07 2.43
N GLU A 36 -2.69 17.78 2.57
CA GLU A 36 -2.50 17.04 3.82
C GLU A 36 -1.02 17.05 4.23
N ALA A 37 -0.10 16.80 3.31
CA ALA A 37 1.34 16.83 3.55
C ALA A 37 1.83 18.23 4.00
N LEU A 38 1.34 19.29 3.34
CA LEU A 38 1.73 20.67 3.65
C LEU A 38 1.13 21.21 4.95
N THR A 39 -0.11 20.82 5.27
CA THR A 39 -0.82 21.38 6.43
C THR A 39 -0.55 20.61 7.71
N GLY A 40 0.07 19.43 7.63
CA GLY A 40 0.25 18.53 8.77
C GLY A 40 -1.06 18.10 9.42
N LYS A 41 -2.19 18.45 8.82
CA LYS A 41 -3.51 17.99 9.21
C LYS A 41 -3.76 16.63 8.57
N VAL A 42 -3.07 15.64 9.11
CA VAL A 42 -3.55 14.27 8.96
C VAL A 42 -4.90 14.23 9.66
N GLY A 43 -5.97 14.18 8.90
CA GLY A 43 -7.32 13.94 9.42
C GLY A 43 -7.47 12.52 9.95
N ARG A 44 -6.46 12.03 10.64
CA ARG A 44 -6.47 10.79 11.40
C ARG A 44 -6.66 11.15 12.85
N SER A 45 -7.84 10.88 13.39
CA SER A 45 -8.00 10.66 14.83
C SER A 45 -6.85 9.74 15.28
N PRO A 46 -6.29 9.93 16.50
CA PRO A 46 -5.26 9.05 17.00
C PRO A 46 -5.79 7.62 16.95
N VAL A 47 -5.33 6.86 15.98
CA VAL A 47 -5.64 5.45 15.88
C VAL A 47 -4.95 4.82 17.07
N SER A 48 -5.74 4.45 18.08
CA SER A 48 -5.29 3.52 19.11
C SER A 48 -4.89 2.27 18.35
N ILE A 49 -3.57 1.97 18.32
CA ILE A 49 -3.09 0.71 17.75
C ILE A 49 -3.78 -0.39 18.54
N PRO A 50 -4.68 -1.18 17.95
CA PRO A 50 -5.25 -2.31 18.66
C PRO A 50 -4.08 -3.25 18.97
N THR A 51 -3.81 -3.44 20.24
CA THR A 51 -2.95 -4.54 20.70
C THR A 51 -3.49 -5.81 20.05
N ALA A 52 -2.62 -6.65 19.51
CA ALA A 52 -2.94 -7.86 18.77
C ALA A 52 -3.99 -8.73 19.50
N GLY A 53 -5.26 -8.46 19.21
CA GLY A 53 -6.40 -9.10 19.83
C GLY A 53 -7.66 -8.67 19.11
N ASN A 54 -8.14 -9.50 18.16
CA ASN A 54 -9.52 -9.50 17.65
C ASN A 54 -10.06 -8.21 17.00
N ALA A 55 -9.32 -7.51 16.16
CA ALA A 55 -9.98 -6.74 15.11
C ALA A 55 -10.71 -7.77 14.22
N ARG A 56 -12.04 -7.74 14.22
CA ARG A 56 -12.84 -8.50 13.26
C ARG A 56 -12.61 -7.86 11.90
N LEU A 57 -11.58 -8.33 11.19
CA LEU A 57 -11.37 -8.01 9.79
C LEU A 57 -12.61 -8.51 9.05
N HIS A 58 -13.25 -7.65 8.28
CA HIS A 58 -14.28 -8.12 7.37
C HIS A 58 -13.56 -8.88 6.25
N PRO A 59 -13.82 -10.18 6.09
CA PRO A 59 -13.11 -10.97 5.09
C PRO A 59 -13.28 -10.34 3.71
N ILE A 60 -12.16 -10.19 2.99
CA ILE A 60 -12.20 -9.73 1.62
C ILE A 60 -12.81 -10.81 0.72
N SER A 61 -13.57 -10.40 -0.28
CA SER A 61 -14.06 -11.34 -1.30
C SER A 61 -12.95 -11.61 -2.30
N ALA A 62 -12.72 -12.90 -2.62
CA ALA A 62 -11.81 -13.26 -3.70
C ALA A 62 -12.32 -12.70 -5.03
N VAL A 63 -11.40 -12.12 -5.81
CA VAL A 63 -11.71 -11.65 -7.16
C VAL A 63 -11.95 -12.89 -8.06
N PRO A 64 -13.07 -12.96 -8.80
CA PRO A 64 -13.33 -14.10 -9.68
C PRO A 64 -12.22 -14.29 -10.73
N GLY A 65 -11.81 -15.53 -10.95
CA GLY A 65 -10.86 -15.88 -12.00
C GLY A 65 -9.38 -15.71 -11.63
N VAL A 66 -9.07 -15.40 -10.35
CA VAL A 66 -7.71 -15.44 -9.82
C VAL A 66 -7.60 -16.44 -8.67
N ASP A 67 -6.39 -16.94 -8.43
CA ASP A 67 -6.13 -17.91 -7.37
C ASP A 67 -6.08 -17.25 -5.99
N PHE A 68 -5.55 -16.00 -5.91
CA PHE A 68 -5.50 -15.24 -4.66
C PHE A 68 -5.82 -13.76 -4.89
N THR A 69 -6.44 -13.15 -3.88
CA THR A 69 -6.63 -11.70 -3.79
C THR A 69 -5.82 -11.18 -2.61
N VAL A 70 -5.03 -10.15 -2.84
CA VAL A 70 -4.23 -9.44 -1.85
C VAL A 70 -4.78 -8.03 -1.69
N VAL A 71 -5.14 -7.63 -0.48
CA VAL A 71 -5.46 -6.24 -0.15
C VAL A 71 -4.42 -5.74 0.85
N PHE A 72 -3.93 -4.53 0.65
CA PHE A 72 -2.94 -3.93 1.53
C PHE A 72 -3.24 -2.46 1.81
N ASP A 73 -2.77 -1.98 2.94
CA ASP A 73 -2.74 -0.56 3.35
C ASP A 73 -1.48 -0.31 4.18
N GLY A 74 -0.92 0.87 4.07
CA GLY A 74 0.25 1.30 4.83
C GLY A 74 0.11 2.73 5.32
N GLY A 75 0.82 3.05 6.39
CA GLY A 75 0.80 4.40 6.92
C GLY A 75 1.90 4.66 7.93
N SER A 76 2.05 5.91 8.32
CA SER A 76 3.00 6.34 9.33
C SER A 76 2.33 7.22 10.38
N LEU A 77 2.65 6.99 11.65
CA LEU A 77 2.27 7.89 12.74
C LEU A 77 3.32 8.98 12.87
N GLY A 78 3.08 10.12 12.22
CA GLY A 78 4.06 11.12 11.85
C GLY A 78 4.61 10.83 10.45
N ASN A 79 5.20 11.84 9.77
CA ASN A 79 5.71 11.67 8.42
C ASN A 79 7.00 12.48 8.21
N PRO A 80 8.18 11.83 8.38
CA PRO A 80 8.38 10.44 8.77
C PRO A 80 7.99 10.15 10.23
N GLY A 81 7.69 8.86 10.51
CA GLY A 81 7.30 8.44 11.85
C GLY A 81 7.24 6.92 11.98
N LYS A 82 6.42 6.42 12.93
CA LYS A 82 6.25 4.98 13.11
C LYS A 82 5.47 4.39 11.96
N GLY A 83 6.16 3.65 11.09
CA GLY A 83 5.57 2.96 9.96
C GLY A 83 4.81 1.70 10.38
N TYR A 84 3.65 1.51 9.80
CA TYR A 84 2.84 0.30 9.96
C TYR A 84 2.20 -0.08 8.63
N GLY A 85 1.75 -1.32 8.53
CA GLY A 85 0.96 -1.77 7.40
C GLY A 85 0.03 -2.90 7.80
N SER A 86 -1.03 -3.06 7.05
CA SER A 86 -1.98 -4.16 7.17
C SER A 86 -2.15 -4.81 5.81
N TYR A 87 -2.31 -6.13 5.81
CA TYR A 87 -2.69 -6.83 4.59
C TYR A 87 -3.58 -8.03 4.89
N GLU A 88 -4.39 -8.38 3.92
CA GLU A 88 -5.19 -9.60 3.90
C GLU A 88 -4.98 -10.33 2.59
N ILE A 89 -4.86 -11.64 2.67
CA ILE A 89 -4.74 -12.54 1.52
C ILE A 89 -5.93 -13.49 1.58
N ALA A 90 -6.75 -13.51 0.52
CA ALA A 90 -7.84 -14.46 0.36
C ALA A 90 -7.55 -15.40 -0.80
N GLY A 91 -7.83 -16.67 -0.58
CA GLY A 91 -7.88 -17.72 -1.60
C GLY A 91 -9.32 -18.13 -1.91
N PRO A 92 -9.52 -19.18 -2.72
CA PRO A 92 -10.85 -19.67 -3.10
C PRO A 92 -11.73 -20.06 -1.90
N ASP A 93 -11.11 -20.57 -0.85
CA ASP A 93 -11.78 -21.05 0.36
C ASP A 93 -11.89 -20.01 1.48
N GLY A 94 -11.53 -18.76 1.21
CA GLY A 94 -11.58 -17.65 2.16
C GLY A 94 -10.22 -17.07 2.53
N THR A 95 -10.15 -16.35 3.66
CA THR A 95 -8.94 -15.70 4.13
C THR A 95 -7.86 -16.70 4.53
N VAL A 96 -6.68 -16.61 3.91
CA VAL A 96 -5.52 -17.46 4.21
C VAL A 96 -4.47 -16.75 5.07
N ALA A 97 -4.45 -15.42 5.05
CA ALA A 97 -3.64 -14.60 5.94
C ALA A 97 -4.29 -13.23 6.15
N ALA A 98 -4.16 -12.72 7.38
CA ALA A 98 -4.44 -11.34 7.73
C ALA A 98 -3.40 -10.90 8.75
N ARG A 99 -2.68 -9.80 8.48
CA ARG A 99 -1.56 -9.34 9.30
C ARG A 99 -1.57 -7.83 9.46
N GLN A 100 -1.05 -7.42 10.61
CA GLN A 100 -0.60 -6.06 10.87
C GLN A 100 0.89 -6.10 11.19
N VAL A 101 1.67 -5.24 10.55
CA VAL A 101 3.14 -5.24 10.62
C VAL A 101 3.64 -3.85 10.97
N HIS A 102 4.72 -3.77 11.74
CA HIS A 102 5.43 -2.54 12.05
C HIS A 102 6.74 -2.49 11.28
N PHE A 103 7.01 -1.34 10.63
CA PHE A 103 8.16 -1.17 9.72
C PHE A 103 9.29 -0.30 10.28
N GLY A 104 9.20 0.12 11.56
CA GLY A 104 10.21 0.98 12.20
C GLY A 104 9.71 2.39 12.49
N ASN A 105 10.63 3.30 12.87
CA ASN A 105 10.27 4.59 13.47
C ASN A 105 10.58 5.82 12.58
N ASP A 106 11.12 5.63 11.39
CA ASP A 106 11.51 6.72 10.48
C ASP A 106 11.02 6.42 9.07
N MET A 107 9.71 6.34 8.92
CA MET A 107 9.04 5.88 7.72
C MET A 107 8.08 6.93 7.21
N THR A 108 8.11 7.23 5.92
CA THR A 108 7.04 8.02 5.27
C THR A 108 5.82 7.15 4.98
N ASN A 109 4.66 7.78 4.75
CA ASN A 109 3.46 7.05 4.35
C ASN A 109 3.71 6.20 3.10
N ASN A 110 4.30 6.79 2.05
CA ASN A 110 4.57 6.09 0.80
C ASN A 110 5.51 4.90 0.97
N GLN A 111 6.55 5.04 1.80
CA GLN A 111 7.42 3.92 2.15
C GLN A 111 6.65 2.81 2.88
N ALA A 112 5.81 3.16 3.84
CA ALA A 112 4.99 2.21 4.58
C ALA A 112 4.03 1.43 3.67
N GLU A 113 3.43 2.07 2.69
CA GLU A 113 2.57 1.43 1.69
C GLU A 113 3.34 0.45 0.80
N PHE A 114 4.54 0.82 0.32
CA PHE A 114 5.40 -0.12 -0.38
C PHE A 114 5.83 -1.30 0.50
N HIS A 115 6.16 -1.06 1.76
CA HIS A 115 6.48 -2.14 2.69
C HIS A 115 5.29 -3.06 2.96
N ALA A 116 4.06 -2.54 3.01
CA ALA A 116 2.86 -3.34 3.21
C ALA A 116 2.61 -4.33 2.05
N ILE A 117 2.68 -3.86 0.80
CA ILE A 117 2.55 -4.76 -0.35
C ILE A 117 3.71 -5.76 -0.44
N ILE A 118 4.94 -5.35 -0.16
CA ILE A 118 6.10 -6.25 -0.14
C ILE A 118 5.88 -7.36 0.89
N ALA A 119 5.50 -7.03 2.12
CA ALA A 119 5.24 -8.00 3.17
C ALA A 119 4.11 -8.98 2.79
N ALA A 120 3.03 -8.48 2.17
CA ALA A 120 1.95 -9.32 1.68
C ALA A 120 2.39 -10.31 0.59
N LEU A 121 3.18 -9.84 -0.37
CA LEU A 121 3.70 -10.68 -1.46
C LEU A 121 4.71 -11.71 -0.95
N GLU A 122 5.56 -11.36 -0.01
CA GLU A 122 6.51 -12.28 0.62
C GLU A 122 5.77 -13.38 1.41
N ASP A 123 4.77 -13.04 2.23
CA ASP A 123 3.93 -14.01 2.94
C ASP A 123 3.21 -14.95 1.95
N LEU A 124 2.62 -14.41 0.87
CA LEU A 124 1.99 -15.25 -0.15
C LEU A 124 3.00 -16.20 -0.83
N LEU A 125 4.16 -15.69 -1.23
CA LEU A 125 5.20 -16.49 -1.88
C LEU A 125 5.75 -17.59 -0.96
N GLU A 126 5.91 -17.32 0.33
CA GLU A 126 6.29 -18.33 1.33
C GLU A 126 5.28 -19.47 1.38
N ARG A 127 3.98 -19.14 1.35
CA ARG A 127 2.89 -20.15 1.39
C ARG A 127 2.78 -20.99 0.14
N VAL A 128 2.89 -20.36 -1.04
CA VAL A 128 2.67 -21.06 -2.31
C VAL A 128 3.94 -21.71 -2.87
N GLY A 129 5.12 -21.20 -2.47
CA GLY A 129 6.42 -21.72 -2.88
C GLY A 129 6.62 -21.72 -4.40
N PRO A 130 7.20 -22.80 -4.95
CA PRO A 130 7.49 -22.89 -6.40
C PRO A 130 6.24 -22.81 -7.30
N ARG A 131 5.03 -23.04 -6.76
CA ARG A 131 3.80 -22.96 -7.54
C ARG A 131 3.40 -21.55 -7.96
N ALA A 132 4.05 -20.51 -7.40
CA ALA A 132 3.73 -19.11 -7.70
C ALA A 132 3.69 -18.82 -9.20
N ASN A 133 4.60 -19.39 -9.99
CA ASN A 133 4.68 -19.20 -11.45
C ASN A 133 3.48 -19.78 -12.24
N ALA A 134 2.63 -20.56 -11.60
CA ALA A 134 1.39 -21.09 -12.19
C ALA A 134 0.14 -20.31 -11.72
N LEU A 135 0.28 -19.42 -10.73
CA LEU A 135 -0.82 -18.74 -10.05
C LEU A 135 -1.07 -17.34 -10.62
N SER A 136 -2.34 -16.96 -10.63
CA SER A 136 -2.83 -15.62 -10.95
C SER A 136 -3.28 -14.93 -9.66
N ILE A 137 -2.86 -13.67 -9.48
CA ILE A 137 -3.23 -12.90 -8.29
C ILE A 137 -3.87 -11.56 -8.65
N ALA A 138 -4.80 -11.10 -7.82
CA ALA A 138 -5.31 -9.75 -7.82
C ALA A 138 -4.73 -9.00 -6.63
N VAL A 139 -4.21 -7.80 -6.85
CA VAL A 139 -3.68 -6.92 -5.79
C VAL A 139 -4.48 -5.64 -5.77
N ARG A 140 -4.92 -5.24 -4.60
CA ARG A 140 -5.77 -4.07 -4.36
C ARG A 140 -5.17 -3.19 -3.26
N GLY A 141 -5.15 -1.89 -3.46
CA GLY A 141 -4.69 -0.91 -2.47
C GLY A 141 -5.22 0.47 -2.77
N ASP A 142 -5.20 1.36 -1.78
CA ASP A 142 -5.70 2.73 -1.91
C ASP A 142 -4.57 3.75 -2.18
N SER A 143 -3.33 3.30 -2.30
CA SER A 143 -2.21 4.12 -2.73
C SER A 143 -2.13 4.18 -4.25
N GLN A 144 -2.46 5.34 -4.82
CA GLN A 144 -2.29 5.55 -6.26
C GLN A 144 -0.82 5.47 -6.68
N LEU A 145 0.09 6.05 -5.88
CA LEU A 145 1.51 6.01 -6.17
C LEU A 145 2.02 4.57 -6.29
N VAL A 146 1.65 3.70 -5.35
CA VAL A 146 2.09 2.30 -5.38
C VAL A 146 1.47 1.57 -6.55
N ILE A 147 0.15 1.62 -6.71
CA ILE A 147 -0.55 0.86 -7.77
C ILE A 147 -0.11 1.32 -9.15
N ARG A 148 -0.11 2.63 -9.42
CA ARG A 148 0.26 3.16 -10.73
C ARG A 148 1.75 3.07 -11.02
N GLY A 149 2.59 3.15 -9.98
CA GLY A 149 4.01 2.84 -10.11
C GLY A 149 4.25 1.40 -10.53
N LEU A 150 3.53 0.45 -9.92
CA LEU A 150 3.68 -0.98 -10.23
C LEU A 150 3.04 -1.40 -11.56
N THR A 151 1.97 -0.72 -12.02
CA THR A 151 1.42 -0.91 -13.36
C THR A 151 2.30 -0.30 -14.45
N GLY A 152 3.24 0.59 -14.07
CA GLY A 152 4.10 1.32 -15.01
C GLY A 152 3.45 2.56 -15.60
N GLU A 153 2.24 2.93 -15.14
CA GLU A 153 1.56 4.17 -15.55
C GLU A 153 2.32 5.40 -15.03
N TRP A 154 2.88 5.31 -13.82
CA TRP A 154 3.69 6.36 -13.22
C TRP A 154 5.13 5.93 -13.03
N ARG A 155 6.04 6.87 -13.24
CA ARG A 155 7.46 6.65 -12.99
C ARG A 155 7.80 7.03 -11.54
N VAL A 156 8.21 6.05 -10.73
CA VAL A 156 8.72 6.29 -9.38
C VAL A 156 10.15 6.86 -9.48
N LYS A 157 10.31 8.16 -9.26
CA LYS A 157 11.59 8.87 -9.40
C LYS A 157 12.31 9.03 -8.06
N HIS A 158 11.57 9.13 -6.95
CA HIS A 158 12.13 9.40 -5.64
C HIS A 158 13.13 8.31 -5.22
N PRO A 159 14.42 8.67 -4.90
CA PRO A 159 15.47 7.69 -4.63
C PRO A 159 15.13 6.73 -3.48
N GLY A 160 14.43 7.20 -2.44
CA GLY A 160 14.03 6.37 -1.29
C GLY A 160 12.94 5.34 -1.61
N LEU A 161 12.18 5.54 -2.71
CA LEU A 161 11.10 4.63 -3.12
C LEU A 161 11.52 3.65 -4.22
N GLN A 162 12.54 4.01 -5.02
CA GLN A 162 12.98 3.16 -6.14
C GLN A 162 13.38 1.74 -5.73
N PRO A 163 14.14 1.52 -4.64
CA PRO A 163 14.47 0.16 -4.19
C PRO A 163 13.25 -0.64 -3.77
N LEU A 164 12.28 0.01 -3.12
CA LEU A 164 11.02 -0.63 -2.68
C LEU A 164 10.15 -0.99 -3.87
N HIS A 165 10.00 -0.06 -4.82
CA HIS A 165 9.31 -0.30 -6.08
C HIS A 165 9.93 -1.48 -6.83
N GLN A 166 11.25 -1.49 -7.01
CA GLN A 166 11.95 -2.59 -7.69
C GLN A 166 11.71 -3.92 -6.98
N ARG A 167 11.80 -3.94 -5.64
CA ARG A 167 11.53 -5.15 -4.85
C ARG A 167 10.11 -5.67 -5.07
N ALA A 168 9.11 -4.78 -5.03
CA ALA A 168 7.72 -5.16 -5.29
C ALA A 168 7.53 -5.72 -6.71
N VAL A 169 8.11 -5.08 -7.73
CA VAL A 169 8.09 -5.56 -9.12
C VAL A 169 8.70 -6.96 -9.23
N ASP A 170 9.84 -7.21 -8.59
CA ASP A 170 10.52 -8.51 -8.64
C ASP A 170 9.69 -9.62 -7.97
N LEU A 171 8.96 -9.31 -6.89
CA LEU A 171 8.04 -10.25 -6.24
C LEU A 171 6.82 -10.54 -7.14
N LEU A 172 6.23 -9.51 -7.74
CA LEU A 172 5.08 -9.65 -8.64
C LEU A 172 5.40 -10.52 -9.87
N ARG A 173 6.61 -10.39 -10.42
CA ARG A 173 7.09 -11.21 -11.56
C ARG A 173 7.18 -12.71 -11.28
N ARG A 174 7.08 -13.12 -10.02
CA ARG A 174 7.06 -14.53 -9.64
C ARG A 174 5.73 -15.22 -9.95
N PHE A 175 4.67 -14.46 -10.17
CA PHE A 175 3.33 -14.97 -10.49
C PHE A 175 3.09 -15.00 -12.00
N ARG A 176 2.21 -15.93 -12.45
CA ARG A 176 1.85 -16.07 -13.86
C ARG A 176 1.15 -14.83 -14.39
N ASN A 177 0.13 -14.36 -13.67
CA ASN A 177 -0.63 -13.17 -13.99
C ASN A 177 -0.84 -12.32 -12.72
N VAL A 178 -0.78 -11.01 -12.89
CA VAL A 178 -1.03 -10.05 -11.81
C VAL A 178 -2.02 -9.01 -12.31
N ASP A 179 -3.12 -8.87 -11.59
CA ASP A 179 -4.13 -7.82 -11.79
C ASP A 179 -4.00 -6.80 -10.66
N LEU A 180 -3.44 -5.64 -10.98
CA LEU A 180 -3.26 -4.53 -10.05
C LEU A 180 -4.38 -3.52 -10.25
N ALA A 181 -5.12 -3.18 -9.18
CA ALA A 181 -6.11 -2.13 -9.25
C ALA A 181 -6.17 -1.29 -7.96
N TRP A 182 -6.26 0.02 -8.17
CA TRP A 182 -6.54 0.97 -7.11
C TRP A 182 -8.01 0.87 -6.66
N HIS A 183 -8.25 1.08 -5.37
CA HIS A 183 -9.58 1.23 -4.82
C HIS A 183 -9.65 2.43 -3.86
N PRO A 184 -10.83 3.03 -3.67
CA PRO A 184 -11.00 4.15 -2.75
C PRO A 184 -10.66 3.75 -1.31
N ARG A 185 -10.08 4.68 -0.53
CA ARG A 185 -9.70 4.48 0.87
C ARG A 185 -10.80 3.86 1.75
N ARG A 186 -12.07 4.16 1.49
CA ARG A 186 -13.21 3.56 2.23
C ARG A 186 -13.19 2.02 2.21
N GLU A 187 -12.61 1.41 1.18
CA GLU A 187 -12.49 -0.06 1.07
C GLU A 187 -11.37 -0.57 2.00
N SER A 188 -10.24 0.12 2.07
CA SER A 188 -9.16 -0.18 3.03
C SER A 188 -9.68 -0.03 4.46
N VAL A 189 -10.38 1.06 4.76
CA VAL A 189 -11.02 1.28 6.08
C VAL A 189 -12.01 0.18 6.42
N ARG A 190 -12.80 -0.27 5.46
CA ARG A 190 -13.75 -1.37 5.65
C ARG A 190 -13.03 -2.69 5.96
N THR A 191 -11.90 -2.94 5.31
CA THR A 191 -11.12 -4.18 5.48
C THR A 191 -10.32 -4.17 6.78
N PHE A 192 -9.63 -3.06 7.07
CA PHE A 192 -8.65 -2.99 8.16
C PHE A 192 -9.10 -2.18 9.38
N GLY A 193 -10.17 -1.40 9.27
CA GLY A 193 -10.73 -0.61 10.37
C GLY A 193 -10.00 0.71 10.65
N HIS A 194 -9.10 1.14 9.77
CA HIS A 194 -8.32 2.41 9.91
C HIS A 194 -8.08 3.08 8.56
#